data_d1dd5a833719b4bd9af4af8b49e1f3c0
#
_entry.id   d1dd5a833719b4bd9af4af8b49e1f3c0
#
_cell.length_a   1.000
_cell.length_b   1.000
_cell.length_c   1.000
_cell.angle_alpha   90.00
_cell.angle_beta   90.00
_cell.angle_gamma   90.00
#
_symmetry.space_group_name_H-M   'P 1'
#
loop_
_entity.id
_entity.type
_entity.pdbx_description
1 polymer ?
#
loop_
_entity_poly.entity_id
_entity_poly.type
_entity_poly.pdbx_seq_one_letter_code
_entity_poly.pdbx_strand_id
1 'polypeptide(L)'
;MKFYLNGQSKFDEIKLNIMLIKSEFREQEDLVPLIISDVDEIVDPIEYIAGLDISFVKDSNQAVASMVIFDYKTLEIVAKLSLNCVLNIAYIPGYLAFRETPVFLKLIEIQKCHCPHLSPQVILIDGNGVWHPRRAGSASHFGVLSGIPCFGVSKNVLYVDNITRESIQQLLTEKANEKDQFVEVKDNHGNTLGLAYNVTGSVKSAVYISVGHKITLATACQIFQSVTKYRICEPIRQADLLSRQIVDKLSK
;
A
#
# COMPACT_ATOMS: atom_id res chain seq x y z
N MET A 1 -32.67 -8.64 23.26
CA MET A 1 -32.74 -7.53 24.23
C MET A 1 -32.00 -6.36 23.63
N LYS A 2 -32.68 -5.36 23.04
CA LYS A 2 -32.06 -4.17 22.43
C LYS A 2 -31.71 -3.19 23.54
N PHE A 3 -30.44 -2.98 23.80
CA PHE A 3 -30.01 -1.89 24.66
C PHE A 3 -30.03 -0.59 23.84
N TYR A 4 -30.96 0.29 24.14
CA TYR A 4 -30.93 1.68 23.73
C TYR A 4 -29.92 2.41 24.62
N LEU A 5 -28.80 2.82 24.05
CA LEU A 5 -27.84 3.68 24.73
C LEU A 5 -28.27 5.14 24.52
N ASN A 6 -28.63 5.81 25.61
CA ASN A 6 -28.96 7.22 25.66
C ASN A 6 -27.76 8.11 25.28
N GLY A 7 -28.00 9.41 25.01
CA GLY A 7 -27.05 10.39 24.46
C GLY A 7 -25.63 10.47 25.08
N GLN A 8 -25.43 9.83 26.23
CA GLN A 8 -24.08 9.64 26.83
C GLN A 8 -23.15 8.73 25.99
N SER A 9 -23.72 7.74 25.30
CA SER A 9 -22.95 6.79 24.49
C SER A 9 -22.30 7.43 23.25
N LYS A 10 -22.95 8.42 22.64
CA LYS A 10 -22.42 9.11 21.45
C LYS A 10 -21.22 10.01 21.79
N PHE A 11 -21.25 10.60 22.99
CA PHE A 11 -20.15 11.42 23.49
C PHE A 11 -18.94 10.55 23.87
N ASP A 12 -19.19 9.38 24.47
CA ASP A 12 -18.15 8.41 24.84
C ASP A 12 -17.52 7.77 23.60
N GLU A 13 -18.31 7.49 22.56
CA GLU A 13 -17.83 7.02 21.26
C GLU A 13 -16.94 8.05 20.57
N ILE A 14 -17.36 9.33 20.56
CA ILE A 14 -16.55 10.42 20.01
C ILE A 14 -15.24 10.57 20.80
N LYS A 15 -15.28 10.50 22.11
CA LYS A 15 -14.11 10.61 22.98
C LYS A 15 -13.15 9.45 22.77
N LEU A 16 -13.67 8.23 22.63
CA LEU A 16 -12.89 7.04 22.33
C LEU A 16 -12.21 7.16 20.95
N ASN A 17 -12.96 7.58 19.94
CA ASN A 17 -12.41 7.79 18.59
C ASN A 17 -11.30 8.87 18.58
N ILE A 18 -11.47 9.96 19.34
CA ILE A 18 -10.42 10.99 19.48
C ILE A 18 -9.16 10.42 20.17
N MET A 19 -9.34 9.58 21.17
CA MET A 19 -8.21 8.94 21.87
C MET A 19 -7.48 7.95 20.95
N LEU A 20 -8.20 7.15 20.17
CA LEU A 20 -7.65 6.24 19.19
C LEU A 20 -6.87 7.00 18.11
N ILE A 21 -7.43 8.04 17.53
CA ILE A 21 -6.74 8.90 16.53
C ILE A 21 -5.45 9.47 17.10
N LYS A 22 -5.45 9.94 18.36
CA LYS A 22 -4.23 10.46 19.01
C LYS A 22 -3.17 9.38 19.22
N SER A 23 -3.57 8.16 19.56
CA SER A 23 -2.68 7.02 19.71
C SER A 23 -2.07 6.63 18.37
N GLU A 24 -2.91 6.47 17.34
CA GLU A 24 -2.49 6.14 15.99
C GLU A 24 -1.59 7.21 15.37
N PHE A 25 -1.84 8.49 15.66
CA PHE A 25 -0.99 9.60 15.24
C PHE A 25 0.43 9.46 15.81
N ARG A 26 0.55 9.23 17.11
CA ARG A 26 1.85 9.03 17.78
C ARG A 26 2.57 7.82 17.24
N GLU A 27 1.87 6.72 17.07
CA GLU A 27 2.44 5.49 16.52
C GLU A 27 2.99 5.70 15.11
N GLN A 28 2.30 6.45 14.24
CA GLN A 28 2.84 6.80 12.93
C GLN A 28 4.10 7.69 13.03
N GLU A 29 4.12 8.67 13.95
CA GLU A 29 5.30 9.51 14.17
C GLU A 29 6.48 8.67 14.68
N ASP A 30 6.24 7.71 15.57
CA ASP A 30 7.26 6.81 16.11
C ASP A 30 7.82 5.85 15.05
N LEU A 31 7.05 5.53 14.00
CA LEU A 31 7.49 4.69 12.88
C LEU A 31 8.43 5.42 11.91
N VAL A 32 8.28 6.74 11.75
CA VAL A 32 9.05 7.52 10.75
C VAL A 32 10.56 7.34 10.86
N PRO A 33 11.19 7.45 12.05
CA PRO A 33 12.63 7.27 12.19
C PRO A 33 13.12 5.84 11.95
N LEU A 34 12.20 4.87 11.88
CA LEU A 34 12.51 3.46 11.62
C LEU A 34 12.45 3.11 10.14
N ILE A 35 11.93 4.02 9.30
CA ILE A 35 11.82 3.80 7.85
C ILE A 35 13.21 3.94 7.22
N ILE A 36 13.67 2.89 6.57
CA ILE A 36 14.90 2.88 5.75
C ILE A 36 14.48 3.11 4.30
N SER A 37 14.89 4.22 3.70
CA SER A 37 14.46 4.63 2.34
C SER A 37 15.62 4.99 1.40
N ASP A 38 16.83 4.96 1.89
CA ASP A 38 18.07 5.39 1.22
C ASP A 38 19.04 4.23 0.94
N VAL A 39 18.71 3.03 1.41
CA VAL A 39 19.51 1.81 1.23
C VAL A 39 18.61 0.65 0.83
N ASP A 40 19.08 -0.19 -0.08
CA ASP A 40 18.45 -1.45 -0.44
C ASP A 40 18.97 -2.57 0.48
N GLU A 41 18.10 -3.11 1.35
CA GLU A 41 18.36 -4.29 2.14
C GLU A 41 17.66 -5.52 1.51
N ILE A 42 17.88 -5.72 0.22
CA ILE A 42 17.27 -6.79 -0.56
C ILE A 42 18.30 -7.89 -0.77
N VAL A 43 17.89 -9.14 -0.52
CA VAL A 43 18.73 -10.31 -0.84
C VAL A 43 18.77 -10.50 -2.34
N ASP A 44 19.98 -10.49 -2.93
CA ASP A 44 20.20 -10.66 -4.35
C ASP A 44 20.73 -12.09 -4.65
N PRO A 45 20.28 -12.77 -5.71
CA PRO A 45 19.27 -12.31 -6.66
C PRO A 45 17.85 -12.33 -6.10
N ILE A 46 16.97 -11.42 -6.59
CA ILE A 46 15.55 -11.47 -6.29
C ILE A 46 14.94 -12.68 -7.00
N GLU A 47 14.44 -13.65 -6.23
CA GLU A 47 13.76 -14.84 -6.75
C GLU A 47 12.24 -14.64 -6.76
N TYR A 48 11.69 -14.11 -5.67
CA TYR A 48 10.26 -13.94 -5.49
C TYR A 48 9.88 -12.52 -5.09
N ILE A 49 8.77 -12.04 -5.67
CA ILE A 49 8.13 -10.80 -5.27
C ILE A 49 6.65 -11.07 -5.01
N ALA A 50 6.01 -10.23 -4.22
CA ALA A 50 4.58 -10.37 -3.97
C ALA A 50 3.83 -9.04 -4.07
N GLY A 51 2.54 -9.11 -4.43
CA GLY A 51 1.59 -8.03 -4.30
C GLY A 51 0.61 -8.28 -3.16
N LEU A 52 0.29 -7.24 -2.41
CA LEU A 52 -0.73 -7.23 -1.37
C LEU A 52 -1.86 -6.26 -1.74
N ASP A 53 -3.09 -6.71 -1.53
CA ASP A 53 -4.31 -5.92 -1.70
C ASP A 53 -5.40 -6.40 -0.76
N ILE A 54 -6.36 -5.53 -0.46
CA ILE A 54 -7.52 -5.83 0.35
C ILE A 54 -8.80 -5.28 -0.29
N SER A 55 -9.81 -6.13 -0.44
CA SER A 55 -11.12 -5.77 -0.95
C SER A 55 -12.20 -5.91 0.13
N PHE A 56 -13.15 -4.99 0.13
CA PHE A 56 -14.20 -4.90 1.15
C PHE A 56 -15.52 -5.40 0.61
N VAL A 57 -16.26 -6.14 1.44
CA VAL A 57 -17.64 -6.48 1.16
C VAL A 57 -18.50 -5.23 1.38
N LYS A 58 -19.32 -4.91 0.39
CA LYS A 58 -20.17 -3.71 0.41
C LYS A 58 -21.10 -3.72 1.64
N ASP A 59 -21.25 -2.57 2.28
CA ASP A 59 -22.11 -2.34 3.45
C ASP A 59 -21.81 -3.28 4.63
N SER A 60 -20.56 -3.75 4.75
CA SER A 60 -20.11 -4.70 5.77
C SER A 60 -18.72 -4.34 6.29
N ASN A 61 -18.37 -4.87 7.45
CA ASN A 61 -17.00 -4.84 7.98
C ASN A 61 -16.15 -6.02 7.48
N GLN A 62 -16.71 -6.89 6.64
CA GLN A 62 -15.98 -8.02 6.09
C GLN A 62 -15.06 -7.55 4.96
N ALA A 63 -13.90 -8.16 4.88
CA ALA A 63 -12.92 -7.91 3.85
C ALA A 63 -12.16 -9.19 3.51
N VAL A 64 -11.52 -9.17 2.36
CA VAL A 64 -10.62 -10.23 1.91
C VAL A 64 -9.28 -9.60 1.58
N ALA A 65 -8.26 -9.96 2.32
CA ALA A 65 -6.88 -9.63 1.97
C ALA A 65 -6.28 -10.75 1.13
N SER A 66 -5.48 -10.37 0.15
CA SER A 66 -4.85 -11.30 -0.78
C SER A 66 -3.37 -10.98 -0.95
N MET A 67 -2.58 -12.04 -1.10
CA MET A 67 -1.17 -12.03 -1.44
C MET A 67 -0.96 -12.91 -2.65
N VAL A 68 -0.35 -12.37 -3.70
CA VAL A 68 0.02 -13.16 -4.88
C VAL A 68 1.54 -13.09 -5.06
N ILE A 69 2.19 -14.25 -5.05
CA ILE A 69 3.64 -14.40 -5.15
C ILE A 69 3.99 -14.79 -6.58
N PHE A 70 5.00 -14.12 -7.11
CA PHE A 70 5.53 -14.34 -8.45
C PHE A 70 6.98 -14.78 -8.39
N ASP A 71 7.35 -15.69 -9.26
CA ASP A 71 8.74 -15.83 -9.68
C ASP A 71 9.14 -14.53 -10.42
N TYR A 72 10.17 -13.86 -9.92
CA TYR A 72 10.54 -12.52 -10.44
C TYR A 72 11.10 -12.57 -11.86
N LYS A 73 11.77 -13.66 -12.22
CA LYS A 73 12.40 -13.82 -13.53
C LYS A 73 11.38 -14.12 -14.63
N THR A 74 10.43 -15.01 -14.34
CA THR A 74 9.44 -15.48 -15.35
C THR A 74 8.15 -14.68 -15.30
N LEU A 75 7.87 -13.99 -14.21
CA LEU A 75 6.60 -13.35 -13.87
C LEU A 75 5.42 -14.34 -13.87
N GLU A 76 5.68 -15.59 -13.56
CA GLU A 76 4.67 -16.59 -13.31
C GLU A 76 4.20 -16.55 -11.86
N ILE A 77 2.92 -16.77 -11.66
CA ILE A 77 2.34 -16.86 -10.32
C ILE A 77 2.70 -18.21 -9.71
N VAL A 78 3.43 -18.20 -8.61
CA VAL A 78 3.87 -19.40 -7.88
C VAL A 78 3.01 -19.71 -6.65
N ALA A 79 2.37 -18.69 -6.06
CA ALA A 79 1.41 -18.88 -4.97
C ALA A 79 0.34 -17.79 -4.92
N LYS A 80 -0.84 -18.18 -4.42
CA LYS A 80 -1.97 -17.29 -4.13
C LYS A 80 -2.46 -17.59 -2.72
N LEU A 81 -2.47 -16.59 -1.85
CA LEU A 81 -2.98 -16.67 -0.50
C LEU A 81 -4.10 -15.65 -0.32
N SER A 82 -5.09 -16.00 0.47
CA SER A 82 -6.17 -15.08 0.84
C SER A 82 -6.62 -15.32 2.26
N LEU A 83 -7.08 -14.25 2.91
CA LEU A 83 -7.57 -14.27 4.27
C LEU A 83 -8.87 -13.47 4.37
N ASN A 84 -9.95 -14.15 4.76
CA ASN A 84 -11.18 -13.46 5.13
C ASN A 84 -11.02 -12.84 6.52
N CYS A 85 -11.36 -11.59 6.65
CA CYS A 85 -11.21 -10.85 7.91
C CYS A 85 -12.39 -9.92 8.17
N VAL A 86 -12.53 -9.51 9.41
CA VAL A 86 -13.49 -8.49 9.84
C VAL A 86 -12.70 -7.30 10.35
N LEU A 87 -12.91 -6.14 9.73
CA LEU A 87 -12.20 -4.90 10.03
C LEU A 87 -13.12 -3.98 10.85
N ASN A 88 -12.96 -4.03 12.16
CA ASN A 88 -13.78 -3.23 13.08
C ASN A 88 -13.29 -1.79 13.26
N ILE A 89 -12.06 -1.50 12.78
CA ILE A 89 -11.52 -0.14 12.82
C ILE A 89 -12.18 0.69 11.71
N ALA A 90 -12.71 1.86 12.06
CA ALA A 90 -13.33 2.78 11.11
C ALA A 90 -12.32 3.23 10.03
N TYR A 91 -12.81 3.48 8.82
CA TYR A 91 -12.00 4.10 7.80
C TYR A 91 -11.77 5.58 8.15
N ILE A 92 -10.52 5.94 8.40
CA ILE A 92 -10.10 7.31 8.64
C ILE A 92 -9.02 7.65 7.60
N PRO A 93 -9.23 8.67 6.74
CA PRO A 93 -8.23 9.08 5.76
C PRO A 93 -6.88 9.38 6.43
N GLY A 94 -5.79 8.82 5.89
CA GLY A 94 -4.45 8.94 6.45
C GLY A 94 -4.13 7.97 7.60
N TYR A 95 -5.07 7.07 7.99
CA TYR A 95 -4.86 6.03 9.01
C TYR A 95 -5.19 4.62 8.49
N LEU A 96 -5.25 4.46 7.19
CA LEU A 96 -5.60 3.20 6.55
C LEU A 96 -4.66 2.05 6.97
N ALA A 97 -3.39 2.37 7.19
CA ALA A 97 -2.38 1.43 7.62
C ALA A 97 -2.75 0.63 8.88
N PHE A 98 -3.35 1.27 9.89
CA PHE A 98 -3.74 0.61 11.14
C PHE A 98 -4.83 -0.45 10.93
N ARG A 99 -5.62 -0.28 9.90
CA ARG A 99 -6.69 -1.20 9.52
C ARG A 99 -6.17 -2.38 8.69
N GLU A 100 -5.22 -2.15 7.80
CA GLU A 100 -4.75 -3.11 6.80
C GLU A 100 -3.50 -3.87 7.22
N THR A 101 -2.54 -3.20 7.83
CA THR A 101 -1.24 -3.80 8.18
C THR A 101 -1.36 -5.06 9.06
N PRO A 102 -2.22 -5.12 10.10
CA PRO A 102 -2.34 -6.34 10.91
C PRO A 102 -2.79 -7.55 10.08
N VAL A 103 -3.64 -7.32 9.08
CA VAL A 103 -4.13 -8.38 8.19
C VAL A 103 -3.04 -8.82 7.21
N PHE A 104 -2.27 -7.88 6.67
CA PHE A 104 -1.14 -8.20 5.80
C PHE A 104 -0.04 -8.96 6.55
N LEU A 105 0.26 -8.59 7.79
CA LEU A 105 1.19 -9.35 8.64
C LEU A 105 0.71 -10.79 8.86
N LYS A 106 -0.59 -10.98 9.02
CA LYS A 106 -1.17 -12.32 9.14
C LYS A 106 -1.02 -13.14 7.85
N LEU A 107 -1.13 -12.52 6.68
CA LEU A 107 -0.83 -13.20 5.40
C LEU A 107 0.64 -13.61 5.32
N ILE A 108 1.57 -12.79 5.82
CA ILE A 108 2.99 -13.16 5.89
C ILE A 108 3.20 -14.37 6.82
N GLU A 109 2.54 -14.42 7.98
CA GLU A 109 2.60 -15.58 8.87
C GLU A 109 2.09 -16.86 8.17
N ILE A 110 0.95 -16.76 7.47
CA ILE A 110 0.37 -17.86 6.69
C ILE A 110 1.36 -18.31 5.62
N GLN A 111 1.97 -17.37 4.88
CA GLN A 111 2.97 -17.66 3.86
C GLN A 111 4.16 -18.42 4.46
N LYS A 112 4.74 -17.91 5.55
CA LYS A 112 5.87 -18.54 6.25
C LYS A 112 5.55 -19.94 6.76
N CYS A 113 4.29 -20.18 7.14
CA CYS A 113 3.84 -21.49 7.65
C CYS A 113 3.62 -22.51 6.54
N HIS A 114 3.02 -22.10 5.41
CA HIS A 114 2.54 -23.02 4.37
C HIS A 114 3.47 -23.15 3.16
N CYS A 115 4.21 -22.10 2.83
CA CYS A 115 5.15 -22.08 1.69
C CYS A 115 6.41 -21.25 1.99
N PRO A 116 7.19 -21.59 3.01
CA PRO A 116 8.37 -20.80 3.44
C PRO A 116 9.42 -20.67 2.34
N HIS A 117 9.50 -21.63 1.43
CA HIS A 117 10.42 -21.63 0.28
C HIS A 117 10.04 -20.60 -0.81
N LEU A 118 8.85 -20.03 -0.76
CA LEU A 118 8.40 -18.97 -1.66
C LEU A 118 8.36 -17.60 -0.95
N SER A 119 9.27 -17.36 0.00
CA SER A 119 9.31 -16.09 0.73
C SER A 119 9.71 -14.94 -0.19
N PRO A 120 8.83 -13.94 -0.39
CA PRO A 120 9.13 -12.81 -1.27
C PRO A 120 10.18 -11.91 -0.64
N GLN A 121 11.16 -11.49 -1.45
CA GLN A 121 12.21 -10.57 -1.04
C GLN A 121 11.77 -9.11 -1.14
N VAL A 122 10.77 -8.81 -1.99
CA VAL A 122 10.17 -7.49 -2.11
C VAL A 122 8.65 -7.61 -2.18
N ILE A 123 7.95 -6.73 -1.47
CA ILE A 123 6.48 -6.69 -1.46
C ILE A 123 5.98 -5.35 -2.02
N LEU A 124 5.04 -5.43 -2.95
CA LEU A 124 4.33 -4.29 -3.53
C LEU A 124 2.95 -4.17 -2.89
N ILE A 125 2.60 -2.97 -2.41
CA ILE A 125 1.35 -2.74 -1.68
C ILE A 125 0.50 -1.72 -2.44
N ASP A 126 -0.81 -2.03 -2.65
CA ASP A 126 -1.77 -1.04 -3.15
C ASP A 126 -1.98 0.03 -2.07
N GLY A 127 -1.22 1.10 -2.14
CA GLY A 127 -1.21 2.17 -1.14
C GLY A 127 0.04 3.03 -1.21
N ASN A 128 0.18 3.93 -0.26
CA ASN A 128 1.30 4.85 -0.19
C ASN A 128 2.34 4.38 0.84
N GLY A 129 3.61 4.68 0.56
CA GLY A 129 4.71 4.60 1.51
C GLY A 129 5.00 5.95 2.18
N VAL A 130 6.21 6.47 1.98
CA VAL A 130 6.62 7.79 2.50
C VAL A 130 5.87 8.98 1.85
N TRP A 131 5.17 8.77 0.74
CA TRP A 131 4.25 9.76 0.19
C TRP A 131 2.96 9.81 1.03
N HIS A 132 3.08 10.43 2.17
CA HIS A 132 2.02 10.52 3.16
C HIS A 132 2.22 11.80 3.99
N PRO A 133 1.15 12.48 4.48
CA PRO A 133 1.28 13.71 5.28
C PRO A 133 2.21 13.54 6.51
N ARG A 134 2.23 12.36 7.12
CA ARG A 134 3.11 11.99 8.24
C ARG A 134 4.23 11.04 7.84
N ARG A 135 4.54 10.93 6.54
CA ARG A 135 5.64 10.10 6.00
C ARG A 135 5.53 8.58 6.30
N ALA A 136 4.43 8.11 6.85
CA ALA A 136 4.19 6.70 7.20
C ALA A 136 2.81 6.23 6.68
N GLY A 137 2.72 5.95 5.38
CA GLY A 137 1.56 5.31 4.76
C GLY A 137 1.56 3.79 4.93
N SER A 138 0.60 3.08 4.32
CA SER A 138 0.40 1.64 4.48
C SER A 138 1.66 0.82 4.16
N ALA A 139 2.39 1.16 3.09
CA ALA A 139 3.59 0.44 2.74
C ALA A 139 4.74 0.67 3.73
N SER A 140 4.90 1.89 4.25
CA SER A 140 5.93 2.17 5.26
C SER A 140 5.60 1.50 6.59
N HIS A 141 4.36 1.58 7.03
CA HIS A 141 3.89 0.95 8.27
C HIS A 141 4.08 -0.58 8.21
N PHE A 142 3.61 -1.20 7.14
CA PHE A 142 3.81 -2.63 6.90
C PHE A 142 5.30 -2.99 6.87
N GLY A 143 6.10 -2.22 6.13
CA GLY A 143 7.52 -2.51 5.95
C GLY A 143 8.30 -2.50 7.26
N VAL A 144 8.09 -1.48 8.11
CA VAL A 144 8.74 -1.40 9.43
C VAL A 144 8.33 -2.57 10.31
N LEU A 145 7.05 -2.93 10.37
CA LEU A 145 6.56 -4.00 11.24
C LEU A 145 6.92 -5.41 10.73
N SER A 146 6.96 -5.61 9.41
CA SER A 146 7.33 -6.91 8.82
C SER A 146 8.83 -7.13 8.70
N GLY A 147 9.61 -6.03 8.62
CA GLY A 147 11.04 -6.04 8.30
C GLY A 147 11.36 -6.40 6.86
N ILE A 148 10.34 -6.51 5.98
CA ILE A 148 10.50 -6.93 4.58
C ILE A 148 10.63 -5.69 3.69
N PRO A 149 11.58 -5.67 2.74
CA PRO A 149 11.67 -4.63 1.72
C PRO A 149 10.36 -4.47 0.97
N CYS A 150 9.84 -3.23 0.90
CA CYS A 150 8.57 -2.97 0.25
C CYS A 150 8.43 -1.55 -0.26
N PHE A 151 7.52 -1.36 -1.21
CA PHE A 151 7.10 -0.06 -1.69
C PHE A 151 5.62 -0.02 -2.01
N GLY A 152 5.07 1.19 -1.98
CA GLY A 152 3.66 1.44 -2.30
C GLY A 152 3.48 1.88 -3.74
N VAL A 153 2.38 1.42 -4.34
CA VAL A 153 1.89 1.87 -5.66
C VAL A 153 0.44 2.30 -5.50
N SER A 154 0.19 3.58 -5.67
CA SER A 154 -1.14 4.17 -5.52
C SER A 154 -1.72 4.60 -6.87
N LYS A 155 -3.04 4.46 -7.03
CA LYS A 155 -3.82 4.90 -8.21
C LYS A 155 -4.24 6.37 -8.12
N ASN A 156 -4.15 6.95 -6.93
CA ASN A 156 -4.60 8.30 -6.63
C ASN A 156 -3.52 9.08 -5.89
N VAL A 157 -3.44 10.38 -6.18
CA VAL A 157 -2.60 11.30 -5.42
C VAL A 157 -3.10 11.36 -3.98
N LEU A 158 -2.22 11.15 -3.04
CA LEU A 158 -2.47 11.54 -1.66
C LEU A 158 -1.99 12.98 -1.49
N TYR A 159 -2.91 13.86 -1.08
CA TYR A 159 -2.59 15.28 -0.90
C TYR A 159 -1.62 15.48 0.26
N VAL A 160 -0.47 16.05 -0.07
CA VAL A 160 0.57 16.44 0.88
C VAL A 160 0.98 17.85 0.49
N ASP A 161 0.97 18.79 1.42
CA ASP A 161 1.24 20.19 1.17
C ASP A 161 0.34 20.75 0.04
N ASN A 162 0.95 21.30 -1.02
CA ASN A 162 0.25 21.86 -2.18
C ASN A 162 0.20 20.87 -3.36
N ILE A 163 0.54 19.58 -3.12
CA ILE A 163 0.54 18.56 -4.17
C ILE A 163 -0.88 18.07 -4.38
N THR A 164 -1.44 18.40 -5.52
CA THR A 164 -2.77 17.99 -5.96
C THR A 164 -2.68 17.11 -7.21
N ARG A 165 -3.78 16.48 -7.57
CA ARG A 165 -3.88 15.73 -8.82
C ARG A 165 -3.59 16.61 -10.03
N GLU A 166 -4.09 17.82 -10.03
CA GLU A 166 -3.94 18.80 -11.11
C GLU A 166 -2.48 19.23 -11.24
N SER A 167 -1.80 19.55 -10.11
CA SER A 167 -0.39 19.95 -10.14
C SER A 167 0.52 18.83 -10.66
N ILE A 168 0.23 17.57 -10.29
CA ILE A 168 0.97 16.42 -10.82
C ILE A 168 0.69 16.19 -12.31
N GLN A 169 -0.56 16.33 -12.75
CA GLN A 169 -0.89 16.20 -14.18
C GLN A 169 -0.20 17.26 -15.02
N GLN A 170 -0.13 18.49 -14.53
CA GLN A 170 0.61 19.57 -15.18
C GLN A 170 2.10 19.22 -15.27
N LEU A 171 2.71 18.81 -14.15
CA LEU A 171 4.13 18.43 -14.06
C LEU A 171 4.47 17.28 -15.03
N LEU A 172 3.60 16.27 -15.12
CA LEU A 172 3.75 15.15 -16.06
C LEU A 172 3.61 15.63 -17.51
N THR A 173 2.66 16.51 -17.80
CA THR A 173 2.46 17.06 -19.15
C THR A 173 3.69 17.82 -19.61
N GLU A 174 4.34 18.56 -18.73
CA GLU A 174 5.51 19.37 -19.04
C GLU A 174 6.81 18.55 -19.17
N LYS A 175 6.97 17.47 -18.37
CA LYS A 175 8.25 16.78 -18.21
C LYS A 175 8.24 15.29 -18.55
N ALA A 176 7.09 14.64 -18.59
CA ALA A 176 6.94 13.19 -18.74
C ALA A 176 5.60 12.81 -19.38
N ASN A 177 5.31 13.39 -20.54
CA ASN A 177 4.03 13.23 -21.23
C ASN A 177 3.92 11.94 -22.06
N GLU A 178 5.00 11.20 -22.21
CA GLU A 178 5.03 9.95 -22.96
C GLU A 178 4.89 8.73 -22.06
N LYS A 179 4.58 7.61 -22.67
CA LYS A 179 4.51 6.32 -21.98
C LYS A 179 5.85 5.98 -21.32
N ASP A 180 5.78 5.38 -20.14
CA ASP A 180 6.91 4.90 -19.33
C ASP A 180 7.86 6.03 -18.86
N GLN A 181 7.45 7.28 -18.96
CA GLN A 181 8.15 8.40 -18.34
C GLN A 181 7.62 8.68 -16.93
N PHE A 182 8.44 9.31 -16.10
CA PHE A 182 8.08 9.66 -14.73
C PHE A 182 8.75 10.96 -14.28
N VAL A 183 8.22 11.54 -13.24
CA VAL A 183 8.81 12.68 -12.54
C VAL A 183 8.93 12.38 -11.06
N GLU A 184 10.04 12.84 -10.47
CA GLU A 184 10.20 12.86 -9.02
C GLU A 184 9.32 13.96 -8.43
N VAL A 185 8.58 13.61 -7.37
CA VAL A 185 7.71 14.54 -6.66
C VAL A 185 8.28 14.81 -5.28
N LYS A 186 8.41 16.11 -4.97
CA LYS A 186 8.98 16.61 -3.69
C LYS A 186 7.96 17.43 -2.94
N ASP A 187 8.07 17.42 -1.61
CA ASP A 187 7.31 18.31 -0.76
C ASP A 187 7.86 19.76 -0.79
N ASN A 188 7.22 20.67 -0.04
CA ASN A 188 7.62 22.06 0.05
C ASN A 188 9.00 22.27 0.72
N HIS A 189 9.54 21.24 1.37
CA HIS A 189 10.86 21.25 2.02
C HIS A 189 11.94 20.64 1.12
N GLY A 190 11.58 20.17 -0.10
CA GLY A 190 12.50 19.53 -1.02
C GLY A 190 12.72 18.03 -0.77
N ASN A 191 12.02 17.44 0.19
CA ASN A 191 12.14 16.01 0.44
C ASN A 191 11.35 15.21 -0.61
N THR A 192 11.95 14.16 -1.13
CA THR A 192 11.30 13.27 -2.09
C THR A 192 10.14 12.51 -1.44
N LEU A 193 8.97 12.58 -2.07
CA LEU A 193 7.78 11.82 -1.72
C LEU A 193 7.72 10.49 -2.50
N GLY A 194 8.12 10.54 -3.77
CA GLY A 194 8.05 9.40 -4.66
C GLY A 194 8.09 9.82 -6.12
N LEU A 195 7.59 8.94 -7.00
CA LEU A 195 7.50 9.16 -8.43
C LEU A 195 6.04 9.23 -8.87
N ALA A 196 5.72 10.16 -9.74
CA ALA A 196 4.52 10.10 -10.58
C ALA A 196 4.92 9.48 -11.92
N TYR A 197 4.36 8.31 -12.23
CA TYR A 197 4.74 7.46 -13.35
C TYR A 197 3.63 7.40 -14.40
N ASN A 198 3.92 7.79 -15.64
CA ASN A 198 2.99 7.77 -16.77
C ASN A 198 3.06 6.42 -17.50
N VAL A 199 2.43 5.40 -16.95
CA VAL A 199 2.47 4.02 -17.48
C VAL A 199 1.86 3.90 -18.88
N THR A 200 0.81 4.68 -19.18
CA THR A 200 -0.03 4.46 -20.39
C THR A 200 0.17 5.50 -21.49
N GLY A 201 0.98 6.53 -21.23
CA GLY A 201 1.07 7.72 -22.08
C GLY A 201 -0.05 8.75 -21.81
N SER A 202 -0.97 8.45 -20.90
CA SER A 202 -1.99 9.38 -20.44
C SER A 202 -1.70 9.85 -19.03
N VAL A 203 -1.35 11.11 -18.87
CA VAL A 203 -1.05 11.72 -17.56
C VAL A 203 -2.21 11.59 -16.55
N LYS A 204 -3.45 11.47 -17.05
CA LYS A 204 -4.65 11.23 -16.22
C LYS A 204 -4.69 9.85 -15.58
N SER A 205 -3.92 8.90 -16.13
CA SER A 205 -3.84 7.50 -15.71
C SER A 205 -2.54 7.18 -14.99
N ALA A 206 -1.78 8.19 -14.58
CA ALA A 206 -0.54 8.01 -13.83
C ALA A 206 -0.75 7.19 -12.56
N VAL A 207 0.31 6.55 -12.11
CA VAL A 207 0.41 5.87 -10.81
C VAL A 207 1.50 6.52 -9.97
N TYR A 208 1.43 6.32 -8.68
CA TYR A 208 2.31 7.00 -7.73
C TYR A 208 3.08 5.95 -6.94
N ILE A 209 4.42 5.97 -7.08
CA ILE A 209 5.34 5.02 -6.46
C ILE A 209 6.02 5.73 -5.29
N SER A 210 5.98 5.15 -4.11
CA SER A 210 6.69 5.68 -2.95
C SER A 210 7.32 4.57 -2.12
N VAL A 211 8.49 4.86 -1.56
CA VAL A 211 9.21 3.89 -0.73
C VAL A 211 8.37 3.49 0.48
N GLY A 212 8.35 2.20 0.79
CA GLY A 212 7.83 1.66 2.03
C GLY A 212 8.94 1.56 3.07
N HIS A 213 9.83 0.58 2.91
CA HIS A 213 10.91 0.29 3.85
C HIS A 213 12.00 -0.55 3.16
N LYS A 214 13.27 -0.35 3.52
CA LYS A 214 14.45 -1.15 3.09
C LYS A 214 14.65 -1.24 1.57
N ILE A 215 14.25 -0.23 0.85
CA ILE A 215 14.37 -0.14 -0.60
C ILE A 215 14.55 1.33 -1.00
N THR A 216 15.40 1.60 -1.98
CA THR A 216 15.52 2.93 -2.55
C THR A 216 14.41 3.21 -3.57
N LEU A 217 14.11 4.48 -3.83
CA LEU A 217 13.12 4.88 -4.82
C LEU A 217 13.54 4.43 -6.24
N ALA A 218 14.83 4.45 -6.53
CA ALA A 218 15.38 3.99 -7.81
C ALA A 218 15.11 2.49 -8.03
N THR A 219 15.42 1.65 -7.05
CA THR A 219 15.19 0.21 -7.10
C THR A 219 13.70 -0.12 -7.14
N ALA A 220 12.87 0.59 -6.36
CA ALA A 220 11.41 0.46 -6.41
C ALA A 220 10.86 0.78 -7.82
N CYS A 221 11.39 1.82 -8.49
CA CYS A 221 11.03 2.17 -9.86
C CYS A 221 11.43 1.06 -10.85
N GLN A 222 12.65 0.55 -10.76
CA GLN A 222 13.14 -0.53 -11.63
C GLN A 222 12.29 -1.81 -11.48
N ILE A 223 12.00 -2.22 -10.25
CA ILE A 223 11.13 -3.37 -10.00
C ILE A 223 9.73 -3.11 -10.53
N PHE A 224 9.15 -1.92 -10.27
CA PHE A 224 7.84 -1.56 -10.81
C PHE A 224 7.81 -1.69 -12.34
N GLN A 225 8.80 -1.15 -13.05
CA GLN A 225 8.90 -1.23 -14.51
C GLN A 225 8.94 -2.67 -14.99
N SER A 226 9.75 -3.52 -14.37
CA SER A 226 9.94 -4.91 -14.79
C SER A 226 8.70 -5.77 -14.67
N VAL A 227 7.78 -5.42 -13.73
CA VAL A 227 6.56 -6.19 -13.44
C VAL A 227 5.28 -5.52 -13.93
N THR A 228 5.39 -4.43 -14.72
CA THR A 228 4.24 -3.65 -15.19
C THR A 228 3.94 -3.93 -16.65
N LYS A 229 2.79 -4.55 -16.91
CA LYS A 229 2.24 -4.79 -18.26
C LYS A 229 1.07 -3.88 -18.60
N TYR A 230 0.35 -3.45 -17.58
CA TYR A 230 -0.85 -2.59 -17.67
C TYR A 230 -0.66 -1.37 -16.76
N ARG A 231 -1.70 -0.58 -16.56
CA ARG A 231 -1.64 0.60 -15.68
C ARG A 231 -1.14 0.27 -14.27
N ILE A 232 -1.58 -0.85 -13.72
CA ILE A 232 -1.14 -1.35 -12.41
C ILE A 232 -0.21 -2.55 -12.62
N CYS A 233 0.87 -2.61 -11.86
CA CYS A 233 1.82 -3.71 -11.88
C CYS A 233 1.14 -5.05 -11.56
N GLU A 234 1.63 -6.13 -12.19
CA GLU A 234 1.02 -7.46 -12.10
C GLU A 234 0.85 -7.97 -10.66
N PRO A 235 1.82 -7.82 -9.74
CA PRO A 235 1.64 -8.32 -8.39
C PRO A 235 0.41 -7.73 -7.68
N ILE A 236 0.24 -6.42 -7.69
CA ILE A 236 -0.92 -5.74 -7.08
C ILE A 236 -2.19 -6.06 -7.86
N ARG A 237 -2.15 -6.02 -9.19
CA ARG A 237 -3.32 -6.32 -10.03
C ARG A 237 -3.87 -7.71 -9.79
N GLN A 238 -3.02 -8.71 -9.64
CA GLN A 238 -3.46 -10.09 -9.40
C GLN A 238 -3.97 -10.27 -7.96
N ALA A 239 -3.40 -9.55 -6.98
CA ALA A 239 -3.92 -9.53 -5.62
C ALA A 239 -5.33 -8.90 -5.56
N ASP A 240 -5.54 -7.74 -6.22
CA ASP A 240 -6.84 -7.08 -6.36
C ASP A 240 -7.88 -7.99 -7.04
N LEU A 241 -7.51 -8.66 -8.12
CA LEU A 241 -8.41 -9.60 -8.80
C LEU A 241 -8.79 -10.79 -7.89
N LEU A 242 -7.85 -11.33 -7.15
CA LEU A 242 -8.09 -12.45 -6.24
C LEU A 242 -9.01 -12.05 -5.09
N SER A 243 -8.74 -10.92 -4.43
CA SER A 243 -9.54 -10.42 -3.32
C SER A 243 -10.98 -10.13 -3.74
N ARG A 244 -11.17 -9.42 -4.87
CA ARG A 244 -12.50 -9.12 -5.44
C ARG A 244 -13.27 -10.38 -5.84
N GLN A 245 -12.61 -11.33 -6.49
CA GLN A 245 -13.25 -12.59 -6.88
C GLN A 245 -13.82 -13.35 -5.68
N ILE A 246 -13.16 -13.29 -4.53
CA ILE A 246 -13.63 -13.92 -3.30
C ILE A 246 -14.77 -13.09 -2.68
N VAL A 247 -14.62 -11.74 -2.62
CA VAL A 247 -15.68 -10.83 -2.15
C VAL A 247 -16.98 -11.03 -2.92
N ASP A 248 -16.91 -11.15 -4.26
CA ASP A 248 -18.08 -11.38 -5.11
C ASP A 248 -18.80 -12.72 -4.80
N LYS A 249 -18.07 -13.72 -4.33
CA LYS A 249 -18.65 -15.00 -3.87
C LYS A 249 -19.28 -14.91 -2.50
N LEU A 250 -18.77 -14.07 -1.62
CA LEU A 250 -19.30 -13.84 -0.27
C LEU A 250 -20.56 -12.94 -0.28
N SER A 251 -20.73 -12.15 -1.35
CA SER A 251 -21.86 -11.23 -1.51
C SER A 251 -23.09 -11.86 -2.20
N LYS A 252 -23.00 -13.12 -2.62
CA LYS A 252 -24.07 -13.93 -3.21
C LYS A 252 -24.73 -14.81 -2.15
#